data_16a3fdf1b73633218b7ed19e3db46b7b
#
_entry.id   16a3fdf1b73633218b7ed19e3db46b7b
#
_cell.length_a   1.000
_cell.length_b   1.000
_cell.length_c   1.000
_cell.angle_alpha   90.00
_cell.angle_beta   90.00
_cell.angle_gamma   90.00
#
_symmetry.space_group_name_H-M   'P 1'
#
loop_
_entity.id
_entity.type
_entity.pdbx_description
1 polymer ?
#
loop_
_entity_poly.entity_id
_entity_poly.type
_entity_poly.pdbx_seq_one_letter_code
_entity_poly.pdbx_strand_id
1 'polypeptide(L)'
;MDILTKCTAKPPGIAPAAKYLRGGWRIGLGSDVAGGHTLDLFAVMAAAVQVSKLRWRYVDQSEAPLTMTEALYLATVGGGEFWQDFGEQVGLFEPGYAFDALVLDDSALHNLRSFTPAERLERYAYLGKGALSAKFAQGKKLF
;
A
#
# COMPACT_ATOMS: atom_id res chain seq x y z
N MET A 1 -2.69 -10.15 -1.06
CA MET A 1 -1.75 -11.12 -0.45
C MET A 1 -0.95 -10.37 0.59
N ASP A 2 -1.14 -10.64 1.86
CA ASP A 2 -0.30 -10.05 2.90
C ASP A 2 1.14 -10.57 2.76
N ILE A 3 2.08 -9.63 2.66
CA ILE A 3 3.51 -9.93 2.49
C ILE A 3 4.11 -10.49 3.79
N LEU A 4 3.47 -10.23 4.93
CA LEU A 4 3.98 -10.59 6.27
C LEU A 4 3.42 -11.91 6.80
N THR A 5 2.24 -12.34 6.40
CA THR A 5 1.49 -13.38 7.10
C THR A 5 1.42 -14.75 6.44
N LYS A 6 2.01 -14.99 5.26
CA LYS A 6 2.21 -16.38 4.80
C LYS A 6 3.31 -17.11 5.59
N CYS A 7 3.33 -16.89 6.90
CA CYS A 7 4.41 -17.36 7.78
C CYS A 7 4.06 -18.60 8.63
N THR A 8 3.00 -19.36 8.35
CA THR A 8 2.54 -20.34 9.35
C THR A 8 2.70 -21.82 9.02
N ALA A 9 3.26 -22.25 7.88
CA ALA A 9 3.35 -23.71 7.62
C ALA A 9 4.62 -24.23 6.95
N LYS A 10 5.54 -23.38 6.52
CA LYS A 10 6.92 -23.75 6.06
C LYS A 10 7.81 -22.56 6.32
N PRO A 11 9.17 -22.71 6.40
CA PRO A 11 10.02 -21.55 6.65
C PRO A 11 9.67 -20.44 5.67
N PRO A 12 9.14 -19.33 6.18
CA PRO A 12 8.51 -18.33 5.32
C PRO A 12 9.60 -17.59 4.58
N GLY A 13 9.55 -17.68 3.28
CA GLY A 13 10.30 -16.76 2.44
C GLY A 13 9.60 -15.41 2.43
N ILE A 14 10.36 -14.34 2.47
CA ILE A 14 9.84 -13.00 2.19
C ILE A 14 9.33 -12.99 0.74
N ALA A 15 8.04 -12.66 0.55
CA ALA A 15 7.44 -12.64 -0.78
C ALA A 15 8.17 -11.67 -1.71
N PRO A 16 8.51 -12.06 -2.95
CA PRO A 16 9.19 -11.20 -3.92
C PRO A 16 8.21 -10.25 -4.60
N ALA A 17 7.54 -9.39 -3.81
CA ALA A 17 6.45 -8.54 -4.29
C ALA A 17 6.90 -7.57 -5.40
N ALA A 18 8.10 -7.00 -5.31
CA ALA A 18 8.66 -6.16 -6.38
C ALA A 18 8.79 -6.93 -7.70
N LYS A 19 9.28 -8.17 -7.65
CA LYS A 19 9.39 -9.04 -8.82
C LYS A 19 8.04 -9.40 -9.43
N TYR A 20 7.06 -9.70 -8.59
CA TYR A 20 5.71 -9.99 -9.06
C TYR A 20 5.07 -8.78 -9.73
N LEU A 21 5.15 -7.61 -9.08
CA LEU A 21 4.62 -6.36 -9.63
C LEU A 21 5.25 -6.04 -11.00
N ARG A 22 6.57 -6.00 -11.08
CA ARG A 22 7.30 -5.65 -12.31
C ARG A 22 7.22 -6.73 -13.38
N GLY A 23 6.93 -7.96 -12.99
CA GLY A 23 6.60 -9.07 -13.89
C GLY A 23 5.17 -9.06 -14.42
N GLY A 24 4.37 -8.05 -14.08
CA GLY A 24 2.99 -7.89 -14.56
C GLY A 24 1.97 -8.83 -13.89
N TRP A 25 2.29 -9.36 -12.72
CA TRP A 25 1.35 -10.21 -11.99
C TRP A 25 0.29 -9.35 -11.29
N ARG A 26 -0.96 -9.79 -11.33
CA ARG A 26 -2.05 -9.17 -10.56
C ARG A 26 -1.85 -9.47 -9.08
N ILE A 27 -1.42 -8.48 -8.34
CA ILE A 27 -1.19 -8.56 -6.89
C ILE A 27 -1.68 -7.29 -6.21
N GLY A 28 -2.14 -7.40 -4.98
CA GLY A 28 -2.54 -6.26 -4.15
C GLY A 28 -2.02 -6.42 -2.73
N LEU A 29 -2.00 -5.32 -1.97
CA LEU A 29 -1.75 -5.31 -0.55
C LEU A 29 -3.05 -5.53 0.23
N GLY A 30 -2.98 -6.31 1.30
CA GLY A 30 -4.04 -6.49 2.28
C GLY A 30 -3.48 -6.54 3.69
N SER A 31 -4.32 -6.23 4.67
CA SER A 31 -3.97 -6.25 6.09
C SER A 31 -3.88 -7.66 6.67
N ASP A 32 -4.58 -8.62 6.05
CA ASP A 32 -4.73 -9.99 6.58
C ASP A 32 -5.09 -9.98 8.08
N VAL A 33 -6.10 -9.19 8.44
CA VAL A 33 -6.51 -9.03 9.83
C VAL A 33 -6.72 -10.39 10.52
N ALA A 34 -6.24 -10.51 11.74
CA ALA A 34 -6.07 -11.70 12.57
C ALA A 34 -4.80 -12.53 12.28
N GLY A 35 -4.24 -12.53 11.07
CA GLY A 35 -2.88 -12.97 10.77
C GLY A 35 -1.91 -11.78 10.68
N GLY A 36 -2.37 -10.63 10.18
CA GLY A 36 -1.63 -9.38 10.17
C GLY A 36 -1.74 -8.61 11.49
N HIS A 37 -0.79 -7.72 11.73
CA HIS A 37 -0.65 -6.97 12.98
C HIS A 37 -1.42 -5.65 13.01
N THR A 38 -2.00 -5.21 11.91
CA THR A 38 -2.69 -3.91 11.80
C THR A 38 -3.75 -3.91 10.70
N LEU A 39 -4.80 -3.10 10.92
CA LEU A 39 -5.78 -2.74 9.88
C LEU A 39 -5.37 -1.51 9.08
N ASP A 40 -4.36 -0.76 9.55
CA ASP A 40 -3.88 0.44 8.89
C ASP A 40 -3.07 0.09 7.64
N LEU A 41 -3.63 0.33 6.47
CA LEU A 41 -3.00 0.01 5.20
C LEU A 41 -1.75 0.87 4.92
N PHE A 42 -1.63 2.06 5.50
CA PHE A 42 -0.39 2.85 5.42
C PHE A 42 0.75 2.17 6.18
N ALA A 43 0.47 1.61 7.35
CA ALA A 43 1.44 0.81 8.09
C ALA A 43 1.83 -0.46 7.31
N VAL A 44 0.86 -1.11 6.64
CA VAL A 44 1.13 -2.28 5.77
C VAL A 44 2.01 -1.89 4.59
N MET A 45 1.77 -0.72 3.94
CA MET A 45 2.62 -0.20 2.86
C MET A 45 4.06 0.03 3.34
N ALA A 46 4.23 0.69 4.49
CA ALA A 46 5.55 0.93 5.08
C ALA A 46 6.27 -0.40 5.39
N ALA A 47 5.58 -1.36 5.99
CA ALA A 47 6.10 -2.69 6.27
C ALA A 47 6.50 -3.44 4.98
N ALA A 48 5.70 -3.36 3.91
CA ALA A 48 6.00 -3.98 2.63
C ALA A 48 7.30 -3.44 2.03
N VAL A 49 7.51 -2.12 2.07
CA VAL A 49 8.75 -1.48 1.62
C VAL A 49 9.94 -1.94 2.47
N GLN A 50 9.82 -1.95 3.81
CA GLN A 50 10.88 -2.38 4.71
C GLN A 50 11.27 -3.84 4.48
N VAL A 51 10.28 -4.73 4.39
CA VAL A 51 10.49 -6.16 4.16
C VAL A 51 11.10 -6.41 2.77
N SER A 52 10.71 -5.65 1.75
CA SER A 52 11.33 -5.75 0.43
C SER A 52 12.81 -5.33 0.44
N LYS A 53 13.19 -4.32 1.25
CA LYS A 53 14.61 -3.93 1.47
C LYS A 53 15.39 -5.04 2.16
N LEU A 54 14.80 -5.72 3.17
CA LEU A 54 15.43 -6.87 3.81
C LEU A 54 15.62 -8.03 2.83
N ARG A 55 14.60 -8.33 2.01
CA ARG A 55 14.71 -9.34 0.96
C ARG A 55 15.84 -9.00 -0.01
N TRP A 56 15.87 -7.78 -0.52
CA TRP A 56 16.95 -7.31 -1.41
C TRP A 56 18.31 -7.49 -0.77
N ARG A 57 18.47 -7.11 0.49
CA ARG A 57 19.77 -7.15 1.16
C ARG A 57 20.26 -8.58 1.45
N TYR A 58 19.36 -9.49 1.85
CA TYR A 58 19.76 -10.77 2.42
C TYR A 58 19.37 -12.00 1.59
N VAL A 59 18.49 -11.85 0.61
CA VAL A 59 17.95 -12.98 -0.16
C VAL A 59 18.26 -12.87 -1.63
N ASP A 60 17.96 -11.73 -2.26
CA ASP A 60 18.06 -11.56 -3.71
C ASP A 60 18.31 -10.10 -4.09
N GLN A 61 19.52 -9.77 -4.49
CA GLN A 61 19.93 -8.42 -4.89
C GLN A 61 19.65 -8.11 -6.36
N SER A 62 19.14 -9.05 -7.13
CA SER A 62 18.84 -8.84 -8.56
C SER A 62 17.64 -7.92 -8.79
N GLU A 63 16.77 -7.78 -7.80
CA GLU A 63 15.57 -6.96 -7.85
C GLU A 63 15.61 -5.82 -6.85
N ALA A 64 15.51 -4.58 -7.32
CA ALA A 64 15.43 -3.42 -6.44
C ALA A 64 14.22 -3.52 -5.49
N PRO A 65 14.31 -3.00 -4.25
CA PRO A 65 13.19 -3.00 -3.32
C PRO A 65 11.98 -2.23 -3.85
N LEU A 66 10.80 -2.49 -3.27
CA LEU A 66 9.61 -1.68 -3.51
C LEU A 66 9.85 -0.23 -3.10
N THR A 67 9.37 0.69 -3.90
CA THR A 67 9.19 2.09 -3.56
C THR A 67 7.86 2.30 -2.83
N MET A 68 7.69 3.44 -2.13
CA MET A 68 6.40 3.78 -1.52
C MET A 68 5.29 3.98 -2.57
N THR A 69 5.63 4.49 -3.76
CA THR A 69 4.67 4.65 -4.87
C THR A 69 4.19 3.29 -5.40
N GLU A 70 5.09 2.31 -5.53
CA GLU A 70 4.71 0.94 -5.89
C GLU A 70 3.85 0.30 -4.79
N ALA A 71 4.15 0.54 -3.52
CA ALA A 71 3.32 0.07 -2.42
C ALA A 71 1.92 0.71 -2.43
N LEU A 72 1.81 2.01 -2.77
CA LEU A 72 0.52 2.68 -2.98
C LEU A 72 -0.24 2.04 -4.14
N TYR A 73 0.42 1.80 -5.26
CA TYR A 73 -0.20 1.11 -6.40
C TYR A 73 -0.80 -0.24 -5.96
N LEU A 74 -0.05 -1.04 -5.23
CA LEU A 74 -0.52 -2.33 -4.71
C LEU A 74 -1.70 -2.20 -3.73
N ALA A 75 -1.73 -1.11 -2.95
CA ALA A 75 -2.79 -0.84 -1.98
C ALA A 75 -4.07 -0.26 -2.62
N THR A 76 -4.00 0.24 -3.83
CA THR A 76 -5.12 0.88 -4.55
C THR A 76 -5.45 0.14 -5.85
N VAL A 77 -4.70 0.40 -6.92
CA VAL A 77 -4.95 -0.16 -8.26
C VAL A 77 -4.83 -1.68 -8.25
N GLY A 78 -3.74 -2.23 -7.70
CA GLY A 78 -3.54 -3.67 -7.65
C GLY A 78 -4.62 -4.42 -6.86
N GLY A 79 -5.10 -3.82 -5.76
CA GLY A 79 -6.28 -4.32 -5.05
C GLY A 79 -7.57 -4.16 -5.86
N GLY A 80 -7.71 -3.02 -6.56
CA GLY A 80 -8.85 -2.71 -7.41
C GLY A 80 -9.01 -3.65 -8.59
N GLU A 81 -7.91 -4.05 -9.24
CA GLU A 81 -7.91 -5.01 -10.34
C GLU A 81 -8.55 -6.36 -9.97
N PHE A 82 -8.43 -6.77 -8.71
CA PHE A 82 -9.10 -7.97 -8.23
C PHE A 82 -10.63 -7.83 -8.25
N TRP A 83 -11.15 -6.64 -7.88
CA TRP A 83 -12.58 -6.38 -7.83
C TRP A 83 -13.22 -6.21 -9.21
N GLN A 84 -12.44 -5.91 -10.25
CA GLN A 84 -12.94 -5.83 -11.62
C GLN A 84 -13.54 -7.15 -12.11
N ASP A 85 -13.05 -8.30 -11.64
CA ASP A 85 -13.61 -9.61 -11.95
C ASP A 85 -15.02 -9.78 -11.38
N PHE A 86 -15.43 -8.94 -10.42
CA PHE A 86 -16.77 -8.91 -9.83
C PHE A 86 -17.61 -7.72 -10.34
N GLY A 87 -17.15 -7.01 -11.37
CA GLY A 87 -17.86 -5.90 -11.99
C GLY A 87 -17.63 -4.53 -11.31
N GLU A 88 -16.73 -4.44 -10.32
CA GLU A 88 -16.44 -3.21 -9.61
C GLU A 88 -15.23 -2.48 -10.21
N GLN A 89 -15.40 -1.18 -10.49
CA GLN A 89 -14.33 -0.30 -10.99
C GLN A 89 -13.86 0.58 -9.83
N VAL A 90 -12.77 0.18 -9.16
CA VAL A 90 -12.25 0.86 -7.96
C VAL A 90 -10.72 0.99 -8.02
N GLY A 91 -10.15 1.89 -7.20
CA GLY A 91 -8.71 2.04 -7.03
C GLY A 91 -8.05 3.11 -7.89
N LEU A 92 -8.79 3.79 -8.78
CA LEU A 92 -8.32 4.89 -9.63
C LEU A 92 -9.27 6.09 -9.57
N PHE A 93 -8.73 7.28 -9.85
CA PHE A 93 -9.50 8.49 -10.08
C PHE A 93 -9.68 8.73 -11.58
N GLU A 94 -10.48 7.87 -12.23
CA GLU A 94 -10.79 7.96 -13.65
C GLU A 94 -12.29 7.88 -13.90
N PRO A 95 -12.79 8.44 -15.01
CA PRO A 95 -14.21 8.30 -15.39
C PRO A 95 -14.62 6.84 -15.49
N GLY A 96 -15.73 6.49 -14.84
CA GLY A 96 -16.24 5.11 -14.77
C GLY A 96 -15.82 4.36 -13.51
N TYR A 97 -14.83 4.87 -12.74
CA TYR A 97 -14.46 4.30 -11.46
C TYR A 97 -15.29 4.89 -10.32
N ALA A 98 -15.54 4.09 -9.29
CA ALA A 98 -16.12 4.57 -8.05
C ALA A 98 -15.20 5.60 -7.39
N PHE A 99 -15.75 6.71 -6.93
CA PHE A 99 -14.99 7.72 -6.23
C PHE A 99 -14.77 7.29 -4.77
N ASP A 100 -13.72 6.51 -4.56
CA ASP A 100 -13.24 6.07 -3.25
C ASP A 100 -11.98 6.89 -2.93
N ALA A 101 -12.07 7.77 -1.93
CA ALA A 101 -11.00 8.73 -1.66
C ALA A 101 -10.75 8.93 -0.15
N LEU A 102 -9.50 9.17 0.18
CA LEU A 102 -9.05 9.60 1.50
C LEU A 102 -8.43 10.99 1.38
N VAL A 103 -8.83 11.91 2.26
CA VAL A 103 -8.18 13.21 2.41
C VAL A 103 -7.26 13.16 3.62
N LEU A 104 -5.96 13.19 3.36
CA LEU A 104 -4.94 13.08 4.39
C LEU A 104 -4.47 14.47 4.84
N ASP A 105 -4.39 14.70 6.13
CA ASP A 105 -3.80 15.89 6.72
C ASP A 105 -2.45 15.53 7.34
N ASP A 106 -1.38 16.09 6.79
CA ASP A 106 -0.01 15.92 7.25
C ASP A 106 0.55 17.15 7.97
N SER A 107 -0.29 18.10 8.34
CA SER A 107 0.12 19.36 9.02
C SER A 107 0.88 19.10 10.32
N ALA A 108 0.51 18.06 11.07
CA ALA A 108 1.19 17.65 12.30
C ALA A 108 2.63 17.12 12.08
N LEU A 109 3.03 16.87 10.85
CA LEU A 109 4.37 16.35 10.53
C LEU A 109 5.46 17.44 10.47
N HIS A 110 5.12 18.69 10.70
CA HIS A 110 6.04 19.85 10.77
C HIS A 110 7.07 19.85 9.64
N ASN A 111 6.66 20.29 8.46
CA ASN A 111 7.51 20.30 7.28
C ASN A 111 8.51 21.47 7.35
N LEU A 112 9.81 21.16 7.39
CA LEU A 112 10.90 22.16 7.35
C LEU A 112 11.20 22.67 5.93
N ARG A 113 10.71 21.98 4.92
CA ARG A 113 10.82 22.31 3.49
C ARG A 113 9.57 21.87 2.74
N SER A 114 9.44 22.30 1.49
CA SER A 114 8.42 21.73 0.60
C SER A 114 8.76 20.28 0.23
N PHE A 115 7.76 19.43 0.24
CA PHE A 115 7.86 18.03 -0.15
C PHE A 115 6.96 17.76 -1.35
N THR A 116 7.40 16.86 -2.22
CA THR A 116 6.55 16.33 -3.30
C THR A 116 5.40 15.49 -2.73
N PRO A 117 4.31 15.27 -3.49
CA PRO A 117 3.22 14.40 -3.04
C PRO A 117 3.69 13.00 -2.62
N ALA A 118 4.64 12.41 -3.35
CA ALA A 118 5.20 11.11 -3.01
C ALA A 118 5.97 11.11 -1.69
N GLU A 119 6.81 12.14 -1.46
CA GLU A 119 7.52 12.29 -0.18
C GLU A 119 6.55 12.54 0.99
N ARG A 120 5.47 13.31 0.76
CA ARG A 120 4.44 13.54 1.79
C ARG A 120 3.73 12.24 2.15
N LEU A 121 3.35 11.43 1.15
CA LEU A 121 2.75 10.11 1.37
C LEU A 121 3.70 9.19 2.14
N GLU A 122 4.99 9.13 1.76
CA GLU A 122 5.97 8.31 2.44
C GLU A 122 6.11 8.72 3.92
N ARG A 123 6.23 10.02 4.18
CA ARG A 123 6.27 10.56 5.55
C ARG A 123 5.01 10.22 6.33
N TYR A 124 3.83 10.35 5.72
CA TYR A 124 2.56 10.00 6.34
C TYR A 124 2.55 8.52 6.74
N ALA A 125 2.92 7.62 5.82
CA ALA A 125 2.91 6.19 6.06
C ALA A 125 3.90 5.75 7.16
N TYR A 126 5.12 6.33 7.18
CA TYR A 126 6.14 5.94 8.15
C TYR A 126 5.97 6.57 9.53
N LEU A 127 5.52 7.81 9.61
CA LEU A 127 5.46 8.54 10.87
C LEU A 127 4.16 8.31 11.64
N GLY A 128 3.08 7.89 10.95
CA GLY A 128 1.81 7.54 11.58
C GLY A 128 1.15 8.65 12.40
N LYS A 129 1.54 9.92 12.15
CA LYS A 129 1.07 11.09 12.91
C LYS A 129 0.11 11.97 12.12
N GLY A 130 -0.15 11.64 10.87
CA GLY A 130 -1.12 12.35 10.06
C GLY A 130 -2.55 12.01 10.48
N ALA A 131 -3.48 12.88 10.13
CA ALA A 131 -4.89 12.66 10.36
C ALA A 131 -5.62 12.34 9.05
N LEU A 132 -6.69 11.56 9.15
CA LEU A 132 -7.63 11.36 8.08
C LEU A 132 -8.74 12.41 8.22
N SER A 133 -8.73 13.43 7.33
CA SER A 133 -9.65 14.56 7.40
C SER A 133 -11.02 14.27 6.79
N ALA A 134 -11.05 13.40 5.76
CA ALA A 134 -12.30 12.94 5.17
C ALA A 134 -12.11 11.60 4.47
N LYS A 135 -13.20 10.84 4.39
CA LYS A 135 -13.28 9.59 3.65
C LYS A 135 -14.51 9.59 2.76
N PHE A 136 -14.31 9.17 1.51
CA PHE A 136 -15.38 8.96 0.55
C PHE A 136 -15.41 7.49 0.12
N ALA A 137 -16.61 6.95 -0.04
CA ALA A 137 -16.84 5.64 -0.63
C ALA A 137 -18.00 5.75 -1.62
N GLN A 138 -17.78 5.31 -2.84
CA GLN A 138 -18.74 5.40 -3.95
C GLN A 138 -19.32 6.83 -4.11
N GLY A 139 -18.47 7.84 -4.00
CA GLY A 139 -18.85 9.25 -4.08
C GLY A 139 -19.53 9.83 -2.82
N LYS A 140 -19.88 9.02 -1.85
CA LYS A 140 -20.52 9.47 -0.61
C LYS A 140 -19.46 9.78 0.45
N LYS A 141 -19.49 11.01 0.99
CA LYS A 141 -18.67 11.37 2.14
C LYS A 141 -19.15 10.59 3.38
N LEU A 142 -18.25 9.90 4.06
CA LEU A 142 -18.52 9.11 5.26
C LEU A 142 -18.29 9.92 6.54
N PHE A 143 -17.27 10.78 6.55
CA PHE A 143 -16.98 11.77 7.58
C PHE A 143 -16.06 12.87 7.08
#